data_86e02b4d57e09ba5cc474657d112f587
#
_entry.id   86e02b4d57e09ba5cc474657d112f587
#
_cell.length_a   1.000
_cell.length_b   1.000
_cell.length_c   1.000
_cell.angle_alpha   90.00
_cell.angle_beta   90.00
_cell.angle_gamma   90.00
#
_symmetry.space_group_name_H-M   'P 1'
#
loop_
_entity.id
_entity.type
_entity.pdbx_description
1 polymer ?
#
loop_
_entity_poly.entity_id
_entity_poly.type
_entity_poly.pdbx_seq_one_letter_code
_entity_poly.pdbx_strand_id
1 'polypeptide(L)'
;MRIKPREQILGVWRSLLTACYQDEAWVWGGRNGSNSISDAEQLLCLLYPATEIDGFGLETPDEIAKDILAVLSPLGDDGLRIGERVVWLLEQYVERHTDHDPDTGRELPNFAAGSYLASSNGAEPTSEQHALEVVDSYSMSLTLCLAALKFLRGFSGPVSALAVGRRNRLAIDLGPRIDRLDAHINTRLTAAMVGLIRSFVVNTVTPKSPAGQAMLSMLNQTGGSTDAVVRAVRDRLDRVRIRLRNDATLSQIEGVDLDSSDMLFECGWSWAIVRKAADIDFVDLPIAQRPGHAVARPYLHFTVVALDGINDLTSQRTRELDLLDTEQRRLAEALQLRWDLAQRYWAAVARFGNGRWPLEDIPWRTSDGEESDYFSLIVSAVLMQDLLNREANDDDLDRAATIFDELARRGRIIRRFTAEDPARTMHTPGVSLRLLGSEELDGPLLLWTVSDYATVLLKRTLQAARLSGTIETRDQLMALAQATMDHLDLRAFREGPATGLWDDPSRIFGGSDSHLPSWYLTERVVECMVTAARMYREPPLRAPNSVTRAMELLTEAEHLLNREMLELSETDVSAGRTALALAEQRLERARTLIDERPGTAVSLASQALMELDELAYARLDATRSE
;
A
#
# COMPACT_ATOMS: atom_id res chain seq x y z
N MET A 1 -3.72 22.09 0.81
CA MET A 1 -3.49 20.66 0.72
C MET A 1 -2.19 20.35 1.46
N ARG A 2 -2.24 19.49 2.49
CA ARG A 2 -1.08 19.24 3.38
C ARG A 2 -0.26 18.03 2.95
N ILE A 3 -0.86 17.08 2.23
CA ILE A 3 -0.11 15.95 1.65
C ILE A 3 0.67 16.49 0.45
N LYS A 4 1.99 16.55 0.59
CA LYS A 4 2.96 17.03 -0.40
C LYS A 4 4.04 15.96 -0.59
N PRO A 5 3.78 14.91 -1.38
CA PRO A 5 4.61 13.72 -1.40
C PRO A 5 6.08 14.01 -1.68
N ARG A 6 6.40 14.88 -2.67
CA ARG A 6 7.80 15.19 -2.99
C ARG A 6 8.55 15.83 -1.82
N GLU A 7 7.96 16.85 -1.20
CA GLU A 7 8.57 17.57 -0.08
C GLU A 7 8.76 16.63 1.12
N GLN A 8 7.73 15.80 1.41
CA GLN A 8 7.73 14.87 2.53
C GLN A 8 8.75 13.74 2.34
N ILE A 9 8.82 13.13 1.15
CA ILE A 9 9.80 12.07 0.84
C ILE A 9 11.24 12.61 0.93
N LEU A 10 11.52 13.79 0.38
CA LEU A 10 12.84 14.44 0.53
C LEU A 10 13.15 14.75 1.99
N GLY A 11 12.15 15.11 2.78
CA GLY A 11 12.27 15.26 4.24
C GLY A 11 12.68 13.96 4.92
N VAL A 12 11.98 12.85 4.60
CA VAL A 12 12.32 11.51 5.13
C VAL A 12 13.74 11.10 4.73
N TRP A 13 14.15 11.30 3.48
CA TRP A 13 15.50 10.95 3.03
C TRP A 13 16.57 11.72 3.80
N ARG A 14 16.36 13.02 4.04
CA ARG A 14 17.29 13.82 4.87
C ARG A 14 17.37 13.28 6.30
N SER A 15 16.23 12.96 6.89
CA SER A 15 16.13 12.43 8.25
C SER A 15 16.74 11.03 8.36
N LEU A 16 16.49 10.17 7.37
CA LEU A 16 17.08 8.84 7.25
C LEU A 16 18.61 8.92 7.25
N LEU A 17 19.20 9.78 6.41
CA LEU A 17 20.65 9.95 6.35
C LEU A 17 21.20 10.52 7.66
N THR A 18 20.52 11.47 8.29
CA THR A 18 20.93 12.02 9.58
C THR A 18 20.92 10.95 10.68
N ALA A 19 19.94 10.05 10.66
CA ALA A 19 19.80 8.99 11.67
C ALA A 19 20.76 7.81 11.43
N CYS A 20 21.01 7.44 10.17
CA CYS A 20 21.62 6.17 9.81
C CYS A 20 23.02 6.30 9.21
N TYR A 21 23.37 7.39 8.56
CA TYR A 21 24.68 7.55 7.93
C TYR A 21 25.61 8.40 8.79
N GLN A 22 26.48 7.73 9.55
CA GLN A 22 27.40 8.36 10.51
C GLN A 22 28.82 7.86 10.27
N ASP A 23 29.80 8.76 10.22
CA ASP A 23 31.23 8.43 10.06
C ASP A 23 31.49 7.44 8.89
N GLU A 24 30.87 7.68 7.75
CA GLU A 24 30.92 6.83 6.55
C GLU A 24 30.38 5.39 6.73
N ALA A 25 29.74 5.09 7.86
CA ALA A 25 29.11 3.82 8.17
C ALA A 25 27.58 3.94 8.23
N TRP A 26 26.89 2.84 7.94
CA TRP A 26 25.45 2.78 8.08
C TRP A 26 25.04 2.11 9.39
N VAL A 27 24.21 2.80 10.16
CA VAL A 27 23.65 2.29 11.42
C VAL A 27 22.36 1.56 11.11
N TRP A 28 22.40 0.25 11.25
CA TRP A 28 21.28 -0.64 11.03
C TRP A 28 20.34 -0.74 12.22
N GLY A 29 19.10 -1.16 11.94
CA GLY A 29 18.07 -1.35 12.97
C GLY A 29 17.37 -0.05 13.34
N GLY A 30 16.90 0.04 14.55
CA GLY A 30 16.11 1.15 15.07
C GLY A 30 15.50 0.70 16.38
N ARG A 31 14.26 1.05 16.65
CA ARG A 31 13.54 0.61 17.87
C ARG A 31 13.52 -0.93 17.99
N ASN A 32 13.40 -1.63 16.88
CA ASN A 32 13.28 -3.09 16.83
C ASN A 32 14.63 -3.81 16.61
N GLY A 33 15.77 -3.10 16.77
CA GLY A 33 17.08 -3.66 16.49
C GLY A 33 17.28 -4.05 15.03
N SER A 34 18.45 -4.59 14.69
CA SER A 34 18.77 -5.07 13.35
C SER A 34 18.26 -6.49 13.17
N ASN A 35 17.41 -6.70 12.19
CA ASN A 35 16.87 -7.97 11.74
C ASN A 35 16.46 -7.87 10.27
N SER A 36 16.09 -8.99 9.65
CA SER A 36 15.78 -9.06 8.22
C SER A 36 14.63 -8.10 7.80
N ILE A 37 13.69 -7.81 8.69
CA ILE A 37 12.55 -6.94 8.42
C ILE A 37 12.94 -5.47 8.58
N SER A 38 13.45 -5.10 9.76
CA SER A 38 13.72 -3.69 10.07
C SER A 38 14.80 -3.09 9.17
N ASP A 39 15.81 -3.89 8.78
CA ASP A 39 16.85 -3.45 7.86
C ASP A 39 16.32 -3.32 6.41
N ALA A 40 15.36 -4.18 6.00
CA ALA A 40 14.66 -4.04 4.73
C ALA A 40 13.76 -2.80 4.71
N GLU A 41 12.96 -2.55 5.75
CA GLU A 41 12.12 -1.37 5.90
C GLU A 41 12.95 -0.08 5.81
N GLN A 42 14.13 -0.09 6.46
CA GLN A 42 15.07 1.04 6.41
C GLN A 42 15.54 1.34 4.99
N LEU A 43 15.91 0.32 4.20
CA LEU A 43 16.31 0.48 2.81
C LEU A 43 15.14 0.87 1.90
N LEU A 44 13.95 0.35 2.15
CA LEU A 44 12.75 0.70 1.39
C LEU A 44 12.34 2.16 1.56
N CYS A 45 12.62 2.78 2.71
CA CYS A 45 12.43 4.22 2.86
C CYS A 45 13.20 5.02 1.80
N LEU A 46 14.34 4.53 1.32
CA LEU A 46 15.13 5.14 0.24
C LEU A 46 14.71 4.63 -1.13
N LEU A 47 14.67 3.30 -1.31
CA LEU A 47 14.55 2.67 -2.62
C LEU A 47 13.12 2.66 -3.16
N TYR A 48 12.11 2.51 -2.31
CA TYR A 48 10.73 2.42 -2.79
C TYR A 48 10.28 3.70 -3.51
N PRO A 49 10.49 4.92 -2.98
CA PRO A 49 10.22 6.15 -3.73
C PRO A 49 11.07 6.27 -5.00
N ALA A 50 12.35 5.89 -4.94
CA ALA A 50 13.27 5.98 -6.07
C ALA A 50 12.85 5.11 -7.25
N THR A 51 12.26 3.94 -6.99
CA THR A 51 11.86 2.98 -8.04
C THR A 51 10.41 3.08 -8.45
N GLU A 52 9.55 3.75 -7.66
CA GLU A 52 8.11 3.79 -7.87
C GLU A 52 7.56 5.16 -8.30
N ILE A 53 8.36 6.23 -8.18
CA ILE A 53 7.96 7.58 -8.57
C ILE A 53 8.93 8.12 -9.62
N ASP A 54 8.44 8.37 -10.84
CA ASP A 54 9.26 9.04 -11.84
C ASP A 54 9.76 10.40 -11.32
N GLY A 55 11.00 10.74 -11.59
CA GLY A 55 11.66 11.94 -11.09
C GLY A 55 12.23 11.83 -9.67
N PHE A 56 12.22 10.62 -9.07
CA PHE A 56 13.00 10.23 -7.91
C PHE A 56 14.08 9.20 -8.25
N GLY A 57 14.13 8.73 -9.50
CA GLY A 57 15.05 7.69 -9.96
C GLY A 57 16.50 8.01 -9.64
N LEU A 58 17.23 7.00 -9.17
CA LEU A 58 18.66 7.04 -8.84
C LEU A 58 19.47 6.20 -9.81
N GLU A 59 18.82 5.47 -10.71
CA GLU A 59 19.43 4.56 -11.68
C GLU A 59 20.10 5.27 -12.85
N THR A 60 19.78 6.54 -13.12
CA THR A 60 20.37 7.33 -14.19
C THR A 60 21.20 8.48 -13.59
N PRO A 61 22.51 8.30 -13.33
CA PRO A 61 23.33 9.26 -12.57
C PRO A 61 23.33 10.70 -13.09
N ASP A 62 23.30 10.86 -14.43
CA ASP A 62 23.36 12.18 -15.08
C ASP A 62 21.99 12.91 -15.09
N GLU A 63 20.89 12.23 -14.74
CA GLU A 63 19.52 12.76 -14.79
C GLU A 63 18.90 13.01 -13.41
N ILE A 64 19.63 12.72 -12.33
CA ILE A 64 19.14 12.92 -10.96
C ILE A 64 18.84 14.41 -10.72
N ALA A 65 17.64 14.68 -10.23
CA ALA A 65 17.19 16.05 -9.96
C ALA A 65 18.06 16.74 -8.89
N LYS A 66 18.28 18.06 -9.06
CA LYS A 66 19.19 18.84 -8.19
C LYS A 66 18.80 18.83 -6.71
N ASP A 67 17.52 18.83 -6.40
CA ASP A 67 17.01 18.76 -5.03
C ASP A 67 17.27 17.38 -4.38
N ILE A 68 17.23 16.30 -5.17
CA ILE A 68 17.60 14.95 -4.76
C ILE A 68 19.11 14.87 -4.50
N LEU A 69 19.94 15.35 -5.43
CA LEU A 69 21.40 15.40 -5.24
C LEU A 69 21.77 16.18 -3.98
N ALA A 70 21.09 17.30 -3.72
CA ALA A 70 21.34 18.10 -2.52
C ALA A 70 20.98 17.36 -1.22
N VAL A 71 19.91 16.58 -1.23
CA VAL A 71 19.49 15.77 -0.06
C VAL A 71 20.40 14.57 0.15
N LEU A 72 20.80 13.88 -0.93
CA LEU A 72 21.63 12.68 -0.88
C LEU A 72 23.14 12.97 -0.90
N SER A 73 23.56 14.24 -0.87
CA SER A 73 24.97 14.64 -0.87
C SER A 73 25.85 14.00 0.22
N PRO A 74 25.32 13.59 1.41
CA PRO A 74 26.14 12.82 2.36
C PRO A 74 26.60 11.46 1.82
N LEU A 75 25.83 10.83 0.89
CA LEU A 75 26.20 9.56 0.25
C LEU A 75 27.23 9.74 -0.88
N GLY A 76 27.24 10.90 -1.54
CA GLY A 76 28.15 11.20 -2.64
C GLY A 76 27.91 12.56 -3.26
N ASP A 77 28.92 13.12 -3.89
CA ASP A 77 28.94 14.44 -4.52
C ASP A 77 28.35 14.46 -5.93
N ASP A 78 28.13 13.28 -6.51
CA ASP A 78 27.50 13.10 -7.82
C ASP A 78 26.60 11.84 -7.86
N GLY A 79 25.81 11.70 -8.93
CA GLY A 79 24.88 10.59 -9.08
C GLY A 79 25.54 9.21 -9.16
N LEU A 80 26.75 9.12 -9.74
CA LEU A 80 27.46 7.84 -9.80
C LEU A 80 27.92 7.38 -8.42
N ARG A 81 28.41 8.30 -7.58
CA ARG A 81 28.81 8.00 -6.20
C ARG A 81 27.62 7.68 -5.30
N ILE A 82 26.50 8.39 -5.47
CA ILE A 82 25.25 8.06 -4.78
C ILE A 82 24.80 6.64 -5.16
N GLY A 83 24.80 6.31 -6.45
CA GLY A 83 24.45 4.97 -6.93
C GLY A 83 25.41 3.90 -6.41
N GLU A 84 26.72 4.17 -6.37
CA GLU A 84 27.72 3.27 -5.78
C GLU A 84 27.42 3.01 -4.29
N ARG A 85 27.05 4.06 -3.55
CA ARG A 85 26.72 3.92 -2.13
C ARG A 85 25.43 3.13 -1.91
N VAL A 86 24.45 3.25 -2.81
CA VAL A 86 23.23 2.41 -2.80
C VAL A 86 23.59 0.94 -3.05
N VAL A 87 24.46 0.65 -4.04
CA VAL A 87 24.98 -0.71 -4.27
C VAL A 87 25.64 -1.26 -3.00
N TRP A 88 26.52 -0.47 -2.37
CA TRP A 88 27.18 -0.85 -1.13
C TRP A 88 26.19 -1.15 0.02
N LEU A 89 25.13 -0.34 0.18
CA LEU A 89 24.08 -0.59 1.20
C LEU A 89 23.36 -1.92 0.95
N LEU A 90 23.05 -2.22 -0.30
CA LEU A 90 22.41 -3.49 -0.67
C LEU A 90 23.34 -4.69 -0.45
N GLU A 91 24.64 -4.55 -0.75
CA GLU A 91 25.65 -5.59 -0.44
C GLU A 91 25.71 -5.86 1.06
N GLN A 92 25.74 -4.80 1.89
CA GLN A 92 25.73 -4.93 3.36
C GLN A 92 24.48 -5.62 3.88
N TYR A 93 23.30 -5.30 3.33
CA TYR A 93 22.04 -5.95 3.71
C TYR A 93 22.07 -7.45 3.36
N VAL A 94 22.49 -7.80 2.14
CA VAL A 94 22.57 -9.19 1.70
C VAL A 94 23.56 -9.98 2.57
N GLU A 95 24.75 -9.44 2.83
CA GLU A 95 25.78 -10.08 3.65
C GLU A 95 25.28 -10.33 5.08
N ARG A 96 24.58 -9.38 5.68
CA ARG A 96 24.04 -9.49 7.06
C ARG A 96 22.93 -10.52 7.18
N HIS A 97 22.15 -10.72 6.12
CA HIS A 97 20.97 -11.57 6.11
C HIS A 97 21.11 -12.77 5.18
N THR A 98 22.34 -13.32 5.10
CA THR A 98 22.66 -14.57 4.40
C THR A 98 23.42 -15.47 5.36
N ASP A 99 22.88 -16.64 5.64
CA ASP A 99 23.54 -17.70 6.36
C ASP A 99 24.37 -18.55 5.38
N HIS A 100 25.35 -19.27 5.89
CA HIS A 100 26.13 -20.23 5.13
C HIS A 100 25.87 -21.63 5.71
N ASP A 101 25.42 -22.53 4.88
CA ASP A 101 25.26 -23.93 5.24
C ASP A 101 26.66 -24.54 5.55
N PRO A 102 26.91 -24.99 6.78
CA PRO A 102 28.23 -25.48 7.18
C PRO A 102 28.65 -26.76 6.44
N ASP A 103 27.71 -27.55 5.94
CA ASP A 103 27.98 -28.85 5.31
C ASP A 103 28.18 -28.68 3.78
N THR A 104 27.44 -27.80 3.16
CA THR A 104 27.44 -27.63 1.69
C THR A 104 28.14 -26.34 1.23
N GLY A 105 28.38 -25.40 2.14
CA GLY A 105 28.90 -24.06 1.84
C GLY A 105 27.91 -23.19 1.04
N ARG A 106 26.65 -23.61 0.92
CA ARG A 106 25.64 -22.85 0.18
C ARG A 106 25.20 -21.62 0.97
N GLU A 107 25.01 -20.55 0.24
CA GLU A 107 24.39 -19.34 0.78
C GLU A 107 22.88 -19.53 0.90
N LEU A 108 22.35 -19.23 2.09
CA LEU A 108 20.94 -19.36 2.44
C LEU A 108 20.42 -18.00 2.90
N PRO A 109 19.51 -17.37 2.16
CA PRO A 109 18.87 -16.15 2.64
C PRO A 109 18.19 -16.37 4.00
N ASN A 110 18.43 -15.44 4.92
CA ASN A 110 17.87 -15.44 6.27
C ASN A 110 16.74 -14.40 6.35
N PHE A 111 15.57 -14.83 6.83
CA PHE A 111 14.37 -14.00 6.98
C PHE A 111 13.92 -13.91 8.45
N ALA A 112 14.83 -14.13 9.39
CA ALA A 112 14.51 -14.11 10.81
C ALA A 112 13.85 -12.78 11.22
N ALA A 113 12.73 -12.88 11.94
CA ALA A 113 11.99 -11.73 12.43
C ALA A 113 12.61 -11.10 13.70
N GLY A 114 13.48 -11.84 14.39
CA GLY A 114 14.25 -11.34 15.53
C GLY A 114 13.36 -10.72 16.61
N SER A 115 13.68 -9.49 16.98
CA SER A 115 13.01 -8.76 18.07
C SER A 115 11.59 -8.24 17.76
N TYR A 116 11.06 -8.46 16.56
CA TYR A 116 9.63 -8.30 16.32
C TYR A 116 8.77 -9.35 17.01
N LEU A 117 9.39 -10.48 17.37
CA LEU A 117 8.74 -11.58 18.08
C LEU A 117 8.80 -11.32 19.60
N ALA A 118 7.65 -11.10 20.20
CA ALA A 118 7.51 -10.92 21.65
C ALA A 118 6.83 -12.15 22.28
N SER A 119 7.03 -12.38 23.58
CA SER A 119 6.35 -13.46 24.28
C SER A 119 5.01 -13.03 24.88
N SER A 120 4.06 -13.93 24.95
CA SER A 120 2.73 -13.68 25.52
C SER A 120 2.75 -13.56 27.06
N ASN A 121 3.78 -14.04 27.72
CA ASN A 121 3.88 -14.10 29.18
C ASN A 121 5.09 -13.31 29.76
N GLY A 122 5.79 -12.52 28.91
CA GLY A 122 6.96 -11.76 29.29
C GLY A 122 8.25 -12.57 29.48
N ALA A 123 8.23 -13.89 29.22
CA ALA A 123 9.46 -14.69 29.17
C ALA A 123 10.27 -14.35 27.92
N GLU A 124 11.58 -14.47 27.96
CA GLU A 124 12.45 -14.27 26.80
C GLU A 124 12.20 -15.38 25.76
N PRO A 125 11.95 -15.05 24.48
CA PRO A 125 11.90 -16.05 23.43
C PRO A 125 13.23 -16.80 23.31
N THR A 126 13.18 -18.07 22.93
CA THR A 126 14.40 -18.87 22.70
C THR A 126 15.17 -18.36 21.48
N SER A 127 16.46 -18.75 21.36
CA SER A 127 17.26 -18.44 20.17
C SER A 127 16.64 -18.99 18.89
N GLU A 128 16.03 -20.17 18.96
CA GLU A 128 15.32 -20.80 17.84
C GLU A 128 14.05 -20.02 17.49
N GLN A 129 13.33 -19.50 18.49
CA GLN A 129 12.18 -18.64 18.25
C GLN A 129 12.57 -17.30 17.63
N HIS A 130 13.69 -16.69 18.03
CA HIS A 130 14.19 -15.47 17.39
C HIS A 130 14.61 -15.68 15.92
N ALA A 131 15.00 -16.91 15.56
CA ALA A 131 15.34 -17.28 14.19
C ALA A 131 14.12 -17.60 13.30
N LEU A 132 12.90 -17.57 13.86
CA LEU A 132 11.68 -17.83 13.08
C LEU A 132 11.48 -16.78 11.99
N GLU A 133 11.12 -17.28 10.83
CA GLU A 133 10.75 -16.49 9.65
C GLU A 133 9.23 -16.31 9.62
N VAL A 134 8.77 -15.14 9.22
CA VAL A 134 7.35 -14.79 9.14
C VAL A 134 6.96 -14.33 7.75
N VAL A 135 5.68 -14.37 7.43
CA VAL A 135 5.15 -13.91 6.13
C VAL A 135 5.49 -12.44 5.85
N ASP A 136 5.52 -11.60 6.90
CA ASP A 136 5.93 -10.20 6.78
C ASP A 136 7.38 -10.08 6.28
N SER A 137 8.31 -10.90 6.79
CA SER A 137 9.70 -10.90 6.32
C SER A 137 9.86 -11.36 4.87
N TYR A 138 9.07 -12.32 4.42
CA TYR A 138 9.07 -12.73 3.01
C TYR A 138 8.50 -11.63 2.11
N SER A 139 7.36 -11.04 2.47
CA SER A 139 6.73 -9.98 1.70
C SER A 139 7.63 -8.73 1.61
N MET A 140 8.20 -8.31 2.73
CA MET A 140 9.12 -7.17 2.79
C MET A 140 10.38 -7.41 1.96
N SER A 141 10.96 -8.62 2.05
CA SER A 141 12.11 -9.00 1.21
C SER A 141 11.76 -9.05 -0.28
N LEU A 142 10.55 -9.48 -0.63
CA LEU A 142 10.09 -9.48 -2.01
C LEU A 142 10.03 -8.05 -2.58
N THR A 143 9.41 -7.12 -1.87
CA THR A 143 9.33 -5.71 -2.27
C THR A 143 10.73 -5.08 -2.37
N LEU A 144 11.63 -5.33 -1.39
CA LEU A 144 13.01 -4.84 -1.42
C LEU A 144 13.80 -5.43 -2.60
N CYS A 145 13.71 -6.74 -2.86
CA CYS A 145 14.41 -7.38 -3.97
C CYS A 145 13.95 -6.82 -5.32
N LEU A 146 12.65 -6.61 -5.51
CA LEU A 146 12.12 -5.99 -6.72
C LEU A 146 12.63 -4.55 -6.89
N ALA A 147 12.61 -3.75 -5.83
CA ALA A 147 13.15 -2.39 -5.87
C ALA A 147 14.66 -2.39 -6.18
N ALA A 148 15.42 -3.30 -5.55
CA ALA A 148 16.85 -3.45 -5.82
C ALA A 148 17.14 -3.86 -7.26
N LEU A 149 16.44 -4.86 -7.80
CA LEU A 149 16.59 -5.30 -9.20
C LEU A 149 16.25 -4.20 -10.20
N LYS A 150 15.17 -3.43 -9.96
CA LYS A 150 14.82 -2.26 -10.79
C LYS A 150 15.98 -1.26 -10.82
N PHE A 151 16.51 -0.91 -9.64
CA PHE A 151 17.63 0.00 -9.52
C PHE A 151 18.89 -0.56 -10.19
N LEU A 152 19.32 -1.79 -9.87
CA LEU A 152 20.55 -2.39 -10.38
C LEU A 152 20.56 -2.50 -11.91
N ARG A 153 19.47 -2.98 -12.50
CA ARG A 153 19.36 -3.13 -13.96
C ARG A 153 19.32 -1.79 -14.68
N GLY A 154 18.61 -0.79 -14.11
CA GLY A 154 18.63 0.57 -14.63
C GLY A 154 20.03 1.21 -14.54
N PHE A 155 20.72 1.00 -13.43
CA PHE A 155 22.04 1.58 -13.15
C PHE A 155 23.18 0.92 -13.93
N SER A 156 23.09 -0.38 -14.26
CA SER A 156 24.10 -1.16 -14.97
C SER A 156 24.45 -0.57 -16.34
N GLY A 157 23.46 -0.10 -17.10
CA GLY A 157 23.65 0.50 -18.42
C GLY A 157 24.53 1.76 -18.39
N PRO A 158 24.17 2.80 -17.62
CA PRO A 158 25.00 3.99 -17.43
C PRO A 158 26.40 3.69 -16.90
N VAL A 159 26.53 2.77 -15.92
CA VAL A 159 27.84 2.34 -15.38
C VAL A 159 28.71 1.74 -16.47
N SER A 160 28.15 0.84 -17.29
CA SER A 160 28.87 0.21 -18.41
C SER A 160 29.31 1.25 -19.45
N ALA A 161 28.48 2.22 -19.79
CA ALA A 161 28.81 3.30 -20.70
C ALA A 161 29.97 4.17 -20.18
N LEU A 162 29.96 4.49 -18.89
CA LEU A 162 31.03 5.26 -18.23
C LEU A 162 32.36 4.48 -18.15
N ALA A 163 32.29 3.16 -17.94
CA ALA A 163 33.45 2.29 -17.88
C ALA A 163 34.19 2.25 -19.22
N VAL A 164 33.48 2.14 -20.35
CA VAL A 164 34.05 2.08 -21.69
C VAL A 164 34.47 3.46 -22.21
N GLY A 165 33.59 4.47 -22.09
CA GLY A 165 33.76 5.77 -22.72
C GLY A 165 34.79 6.67 -22.05
N ARG A 166 34.86 6.69 -20.73
CA ARG A 166 35.69 7.64 -19.95
C ARG A 166 36.81 6.99 -19.15
N ARG A 167 36.99 5.68 -19.21
CA ARG A 167 37.90 4.91 -18.36
C ARG A 167 37.75 5.25 -16.89
N ASN A 168 36.53 5.48 -16.45
CA ASN A 168 36.20 5.79 -15.06
C ASN A 168 36.46 4.55 -14.20
N ARG A 169 37.45 4.62 -13.31
CA ARG A 169 37.88 3.50 -12.47
C ARG A 169 36.73 3.01 -11.57
N LEU A 170 35.96 3.92 -11.00
CA LEU A 170 34.80 3.58 -10.17
C LEU A 170 33.75 2.76 -10.96
N ALA A 171 33.42 3.18 -12.18
CA ALA A 171 32.49 2.47 -13.03
C ALA A 171 33.00 1.06 -13.42
N ILE A 172 34.31 0.91 -13.65
CA ILE A 172 34.94 -0.40 -13.94
C ILE A 172 34.81 -1.35 -12.73
N ASP A 173 35.04 -0.85 -11.53
CA ASP A 173 34.96 -1.64 -10.30
C ASP A 173 33.50 -1.98 -9.92
N LEU A 174 32.52 -1.15 -10.31
CA LEU A 174 31.10 -1.34 -10.02
C LEU A 174 30.45 -2.47 -10.84
N GLY A 175 30.80 -2.63 -12.11
CA GLY A 175 30.16 -3.64 -12.96
C GLY A 175 30.12 -5.03 -12.34
N PRO A 176 31.26 -5.65 -11.97
CA PRO A 176 31.26 -6.97 -11.32
C PRO A 176 30.57 -7.03 -9.96
N ARG A 177 30.47 -5.91 -9.24
CA ARG A 177 29.73 -5.83 -7.97
C ARG A 177 28.23 -5.89 -8.23
N ILE A 178 27.74 -5.12 -9.21
CA ILE A 178 26.33 -5.13 -9.63
C ILE A 178 25.92 -6.54 -10.06
N ASP A 179 26.72 -7.22 -10.89
CA ASP A 179 26.38 -8.57 -11.38
C ASP A 179 26.29 -9.60 -10.25
N ARG A 180 27.20 -9.55 -9.28
CA ARG A 180 27.16 -10.44 -8.09
C ARG A 180 25.97 -10.14 -7.21
N LEU A 181 25.71 -8.85 -6.97
CA LEU A 181 24.57 -8.42 -6.13
C LEU A 181 23.24 -8.80 -6.79
N ASP A 182 23.08 -8.63 -8.12
CA ASP A 182 21.90 -9.08 -8.86
C ASP A 182 21.65 -10.59 -8.64
N ALA A 183 22.68 -11.42 -8.69
CA ALA A 183 22.56 -12.86 -8.44
C ALA A 183 22.09 -13.18 -7.01
N HIS A 184 22.67 -12.53 -5.98
CA HIS A 184 22.26 -12.73 -4.59
C HIS A 184 20.83 -12.25 -4.33
N ILE A 185 20.45 -11.10 -4.89
CA ILE A 185 19.07 -10.57 -4.78
C ILE A 185 18.07 -11.51 -5.45
N ASN A 186 18.39 -12.09 -6.60
CA ASN A 186 17.54 -13.08 -7.28
C ASN A 186 17.38 -14.35 -6.43
N THR A 187 18.45 -14.83 -5.79
CA THR A 187 18.38 -15.99 -4.87
C THR A 187 17.44 -15.68 -3.68
N ARG A 188 17.58 -14.49 -3.10
CA ARG A 188 16.73 -14.05 -1.98
C ARG A 188 15.27 -13.88 -2.41
N LEU A 189 15.01 -13.28 -3.59
CA LEU A 189 13.67 -13.14 -4.16
C LEU A 189 12.99 -14.51 -4.31
N THR A 190 13.68 -15.46 -4.89
CA THR A 190 13.19 -16.84 -5.09
C THR A 190 12.85 -17.50 -3.75
N ALA A 191 13.72 -17.40 -2.75
CA ALA A 191 13.48 -17.97 -1.42
C ALA A 191 12.27 -17.33 -0.73
N ALA A 192 12.08 -16.01 -0.85
CA ALA A 192 10.92 -15.30 -0.31
C ALA A 192 9.61 -15.76 -0.99
N MET A 193 9.62 -15.94 -2.31
CA MET A 193 8.46 -16.47 -3.05
C MET A 193 8.08 -17.88 -2.59
N VAL A 194 9.05 -18.76 -2.38
CA VAL A 194 8.84 -20.12 -1.85
C VAL A 194 8.26 -20.06 -0.43
N GLY A 195 8.79 -19.19 0.44
CA GLY A 195 8.26 -18.97 1.78
C GLY A 195 6.78 -18.55 1.74
N LEU A 196 6.42 -17.59 0.88
CA LEU A 196 5.03 -17.15 0.70
C LEU A 196 4.11 -18.27 0.17
N ILE A 197 4.56 -19.08 -0.80
CA ILE A 197 3.76 -20.21 -1.32
C ILE A 197 3.46 -21.21 -0.21
N ARG A 198 4.47 -21.57 0.60
CA ARG A 198 4.38 -22.58 1.66
C ARG A 198 3.68 -22.07 2.94
N SER A 199 3.41 -20.78 3.01
CA SER A 199 2.64 -20.16 4.10
C SER A 199 1.15 -20.00 3.76
N PHE A 200 0.72 -20.26 2.52
CA PHE A 200 -0.68 -20.21 2.13
C PHE A 200 -1.45 -21.42 2.67
N VAL A 201 -2.65 -21.16 3.19
CA VAL A 201 -3.50 -22.18 3.82
C VAL A 201 -4.94 -22.11 3.33
N VAL A 202 -5.57 -23.28 3.35
CA VAL A 202 -7.02 -23.43 3.29
C VAL A 202 -7.43 -24.19 4.55
N ASN A 203 -8.39 -23.68 5.27
CA ASN A 203 -8.90 -24.25 6.51
C ASN A 203 -10.40 -24.57 6.36
N THR A 204 -10.83 -25.79 6.65
CA THR A 204 -12.24 -26.19 6.63
C THR A 204 -12.78 -26.24 8.05
N VAL A 205 -13.99 -25.72 8.22
CA VAL A 205 -14.59 -25.47 9.54
C VAL A 205 -16.00 -26.01 9.59
N THR A 206 -16.32 -26.83 10.60
CA THR A 206 -17.70 -27.27 10.82
C THR A 206 -18.54 -26.11 11.35
N PRO A 207 -19.77 -25.88 10.85
CA PRO A 207 -20.64 -24.81 11.33
C PRO A 207 -20.92 -24.85 12.83
N LYS A 208 -20.87 -26.04 13.45
CA LYS A 208 -21.12 -26.24 14.88
C LYS A 208 -19.90 -26.00 15.77
N SER A 209 -18.69 -25.93 15.21
CA SER A 209 -17.47 -25.61 15.96
C SER A 209 -17.46 -24.15 16.44
N PRO A 210 -16.66 -23.80 17.46
CA PRO A 210 -16.50 -22.40 17.87
C PRO A 210 -16.10 -21.49 16.69
N ALA A 211 -15.20 -21.93 15.84
CA ALA A 211 -14.77 -21.21 14.65
C ALA A 211 -15.91 -21.02 13.62
N GLY A 212 -16.70 -22.08 13.36
CA GLY A 212 -17.87 -21.98 12.48
C GLY A 212 -18.94 -21.05 13.03
N GLN A 213 -19.16 -21.07 14.34
CA GLN A 213 -20.10 -20.14 15.00
C GLN A 213 -19.62 -18.69 14.92
N ALA A 214 -18.32 -18.43 15.09
CA ALA A 214 -17.72 -17.11 14.91
C ALA A 214 -17.94 -16.60 13.48
N MET A 215 -17.64 -17.40 12.46
CA MET A 215 -17.87 -17.07 11.05
C MET A 215 -19.36 -16.80 10.77
N LEU A 216 -20.25 -17.67 11.24
CA LEU A 216 -21.69 -17.52 11.03
C LEU A 216 -22.26 -16.29 11.73
N SER A 217 -21.74 -15.91 12.89
CA SER A 217 -22.17 -14.70 13.60
C SER A 217 -21.93 -13.43 12.78
N MET A 218 -20.88 -13.39 11.96
CA MET A 218 -20.61 -12.29 11.04
C MET A 218 -21.45 -12.35 9.78
N LEU A 219 -21.65 -13.54 9.22
CA LEU A 219 -22.30 -13.71 7.92
C LEU A 219 -23.84 -13.68 8.01
N ASN A 220 -24.42 -14.10 9.13
CA ASN A 220 -25.87 -14.21 9.30
C ASN A 220 -26.52 -12.89 9.71
N GLN A 221 -26.44 -11.87 8.88
CA GLN A 221 -27.02 -10.54 9.11
C GLN A 221 -28.56 -10.53 9.09
N THR A 222 -29.19 -11.58 8.52
CA THR A 222 -30.65 -11.65 8.33
C THR A 222 -31.34 -12.55 9.34
N GLY A 223 -30.62 -13.22 10.25
CA GLY A 223 -31.19 -14.17 11.21
C GLY A 223 -31.75 -15.45 10.58
N GLY A 224 -31.23 -15.84 9.40
CA GLY A 224 -31.58 -17.08 8.70
C GLY A 224 -31.14 -18.34 9.45
N SER A 225 -31.67 -19.50 9.06
CA SER A 225 -31.20 -20.78 9.62
C SER A 225 -29.74 -21.04 9.24
N THR A 226 -28.97 -21.68 10.11
CA THR A 226 -27.57 -22.05 9.88
C THR A 226 -27.36 -22.74 8.54
N ASP A 227 -28.20 -23.74 8.22
CA ASP A 227 -28.09 -24.50 6.96
C ASP A 227 -28.37 -23.65 5.72
N ALA A 228 -29.26 -22.66 5.83
CA ALA A 228 -29.53 -21.74 4.72
C ALA A 228 -28.35 -20.80 4.49
N VAL A 229 -27.75 -20.26 5.55
CA VAL A 229 -26.57 -19.39 5.47
C VAL A 229 -25.37 -20.16 4.92
N VAL A 230 -25.08 -21.37 5.43
CA VAL A 230 -23.98 -22.22 4.95
C VAL A 230 -24.13 -22.50 3.46
N ARG A 231 -25.32 -22.87 3.00
CA ARG A 231 -25.57 -23.08 1.56
C ARG A 231 -25.32 -21.81 0.75
N ALA A 232 -25.89 -20.69 1.17
CA ALA A 232 -25.74 -19.42 0.47
C ALA A 232 -24.27 -18.94 0.39
N VAL A 233 -23.49 -19.12 1.46
CA VAL A 233 -22.05 -18.84 1.47
C VAL A 233 -21.30 -19.75 0.50
N ARG A 234 -21.60 -21.04 0.49
CA ARG A 234 -20.99 -22.00 -0.43
C ARG A 234 -21.30 -21.67 -1.88
N ASP A 235 -22.57 -21.38 -2.19
CA ASP A 235 -22.97 -20.99 -3.56
C ASP A 235 -22.22 -19.72 -4.01
N ARG A 236 -22.07 -18.75 -3.10
CA ARG A 236 -21.31 -17.51 -3.36
C ARG A 236 -19.83 -17.76 -3.62
N LEU A 237 -19.24 -18.72 -2.91
CA LEU A 237 -17.82 -19.08 -2.97
C LEU A 237 -17.52 -20.28 -3.89
N ASP A 238 -18.51 -20.81 -4.61
CA ASP A 238 -18.35 -22.05 -5.37
C ASP A 238 -17.21 -22.00 -6.40
N ARG A 239 -17.06 -20.87 -7.09
CA ARG A 239 -15.95 -20.67 -8.04
C ARG A 239 -14.57 -20.69 -7.37
N VAL A 240 -14.45 -20.12 -6.16
CA VAL A 240 -13.21 -20.17 -5.38
C VAL A 240 -12.93 -21.60 -4.93
N ARG A 241 -13.94 -22.28 -4.39
CA ARG A 241 -13.87 -23.66 -3.93
C ARG A 241 -13.43 -24.63 -5.03
N ILE A 242 -14.08 -24.58 -6.20
CA ILE A 242 -13.74 -25.45 -7.35
C ILE A 242 -12.30 -25.21 -7.78
N ARG A 243 -11.84 -23.97 -7.81
CA ARG A 243 -10.48 -23.62 -8.23
C ARG A 243 -9.44 -24.08 -7.22
N LEU A 244 -9.69 -23.91 -5.90
CA LEU A 244 -8.85 -24.45 -4.83
C LEU A 244 -8.70 -25.98 -4.93
N ARG A 245 -9.78 -26.69 -5.25
CA ARG A 245 -9.78 -28.15 -5.39
C ARG A 245 -9.01 -28.66 -6.63
N ASN A 246 -9.17 -27.96 -7.75
CA ASN A 246 -8.70 -28.46 -9.05
C ASN A 246 -7.26 -28.05 -9.37
N ASP A 247 -6.65 -27.18 -8.59
CA ASP A 247 -5.29 -26.72 -8.85
C ASP A 247 -4.25 -27.67 -8.26
N ALA A 248 -3.42 -28.25 -9.13
CA ALA A 248 -2.39 -29.22 -8.74
C ALA A 248 -1.37 -28.61 -7.76
N THR A 249 -1.10 -27.29 -7.84
CA THR A 249 -0.18 -26.61 -6.92
C THR A 249 -0.79 -26.37 -5.53
N LEU A 250 -2.11 -26.53 -5.39
CA LEU A 250 -2.88 -26.40 -4.15
C LEU A 250 -3.38 -27.75 -3.62
N SER A 251 -3.37 -28.79 -4.45
CA SER A 251 -3.92 -30.13 -4.11
C SER A 251 -3.14 -30.88 -3.03
N GLN A 252 -1.96 -30.40 -2.64
CA GLN A 252 -1.12 -30.99 -1.59
C GLN A 252 -1.46 -30.49 -0.17
N ILE A 253 -2.55 -29.72 0.00
CA ILE A 253 -2.98 -29.29 1.34
C ILE A 253 -3.69 -30.45 2.03
N GLU A 254 -2.97 -31.15 2.92
CA GLU A 254 -3.49 -32.29 3.66
C GLU A 254 -4.66 -31.90 4.59
N GLY A 255 -5.69 -32.73 4.66
CA GLY A 255 -6.77 -32.63 5.67
C GLY A 255 -7.89 -31.65 5.33
N VAL A 256 -7.92 -31.05 4.12
CA VAL A 256 -8.93 -30.11 3.70
C VAL A 256 -10.04 -30.83 2.90
N ASP A 257 -11.25 -30.87 3.47
CA ASP A 257 -12.44 -31.42 2.79
C ASP A 257 -13.29 -30.28 2.19
N LEU A 258 -13.00 -29.92 0.94
CA LEU A 258 -13.77 -28.93 0.18
C LEU A 258 -15.01 -29.51 -0.51
N ASP A 259 -15.18 -30.84 -0.52
CA ASP A 259 -16.30 -31.50 -1.18
C ASP A 259 -17.52 -31.65 -0.26
N SER A 260 -17.33 -31.69 1.04
CA SER A 260 -18.40 -31.77 2.01
C SER A 260 -19.37 -30.57 1.93
N SER A 261 -20.66 -30.85 1.77
CA SER A 261 -21.70 -29.82 1.56
C SER A 261 -22.04 -29.01 2.80
N ASP A 262 -21.64 -29.47 3.98
CA ASP A 262 -21.97 -28.92 5.30
C ASP A 262 -20.79 -28.23 5.99
N MET A 263 -19.65 -28.08 5.31
CA MET A 263 -18.45 -27.40 5.81
C MET A 263 -18.37 -25.96 5.28
N LEU A 264 -17.90 -25.05 6.15
CA LEU A 264 -17.39 -23.74 5.78
C LEU A 264 -15.89 -23.86 5.48
N PHE A 265 -15.32 -22.92 4.79
CA PHE A 265 -13.87 -22.82 4.60
C PHE A 265 -13.41 -21.37 4.64
N GLU A 266 -12.14 -21.17 4.93
CA GLU A 266 -11.42 -19.92 4.82
C GLU A 266 -10.06 -20.14 4.16
N CYS A 267 -9.52 -19.12 3.49
CA CYS A 267 -8.20 -19.22 2.87
C CYS A 267 -7.44 -17.90 2.98
N GLY A 268 -6.11 -18.00 2.97
CA GLY A 268 -5.20 -16.86 3.12
C GLY A 268 -3.82 -17.33 3.55
N TRP A 269 -3.07 -16.45 4.20
CA TRP A 269 -1.73 -16.78 4.70
C TRP A 269 -1.74 -16.98 6.21
N SER A 270 -1.05 -18.02 6.66
CA SER A 270 -0.66 -18.18 8.06
C SER A 270 0.44 -17.19 8.40
N TRP A 271 0.92 -17.17 9.64
CA TRP A 271 1.95 -16.24 10.07
C TRP A 271 3.36 -16.62 9.56
N ALA A 272 3.60 -17.90 9.24
CA ALA A 272 4.86 -18.46 8.72
C ALA A 272 4.58 -19.68 7.84
N ILE A 273 5.64 -20.36 7.38
CA ILE A 273 5.52 -21.65 6.70
C ILE A 273 4.74 -22.62 7.58
N VAL A 274 3.73 -23.25 7.00
CA VAL A 274 2.82 -24.14 7.70
C VAL A 274 3.50 -25.48 7.98
N ARG A 275 3.18 -26.10 9.11
CA ARG A 275 3.63 -27.45 9.43
C ARG A 275 3.26 -28.42 8.32
N LYS A 276 4.22 -29.27 7.95
CA LYS A 276 4.03 -30.23 6.86
C LYS A 276 3.67 -29.59 5.51
N ALA A 277 3.96 -28.30 5.33
CA ALA A 277 3.83 -27.70 4.00
C ALA A 277 4.68 -28.51 3.02
N ALA A 278 4.04 -28.91 1.90
CA ALA A 278 4.74 -29.63 0.85
C ALA A 278 5.92 -28.83 0.30
N ASP A 279 6.96 -29.54 -0.10
CA ASP A 279 8.08 -28.92 -0.79
C ASP A 279 7.65 -28.47 -2.20
N ILE A 280 8.24 -27.37 -2.64
CA ILE A 280 8.05 -26.88 -4.01
C ILE A 280 8.94 -27.70 -4.94
N ASP A 281 8.34 -28.47 -5.83
CA ASP A 281 8.99 -29.40 -6.76
C ASP A 281 8.71 -29.10 -8.24
N PHE A 282 7.89 -28.08 -8.51
CA PHE A 282 7.49 -27.72 -9.88
C PHE A 282 8.42 -26.69 -10.55
N VAL A 283 9.48 -26.26 -9.88
CA VAL A 283 10.55 -25.39 -10.41
C VAL A 283 11.90 -26.09 -10.26
N ASP A 284 12.75 -25.95 -11.26
CA ASP A 284 14.08 -26.56 -11.28
C ASP A 284 15.13 -25.59 -10.68
N LEU A 285 14.88 -25.17 -9.44
CA LEU A 285 15.77 -24.28 -8.68
C LEU A 285 16.24 -24.97 -7.41
N PRO A 286 17.53 -24.90 -7.09
CA PRO A 286 18.09 -25.48 -5.86
C PRO A 286 17.78 -24.59 -4.65
N ILE A 287 16.53 -24.57 -4.19
CA ILE A 287 16.09 -23.77 -3.05
C ILE A 287 16.14 -24.61 -1.79
N ALA A 288 16.71 -24.06 -0.72
CA ALA A 288 16.57 -24.66 0.60
C ALA A 288 15.15 -24.40 1.13
N GLN A 289 14.46 -25.48 1.47
CA GLN A 289 13.09 -25.41 1.96
C GLN A 289 13.07 -25.73 3.45
N ARG A 290 12.92 -24.67 4.27
CA ARG A 290 12.92 -24.81 5.73
C ARG A 290 11.65 -25.51 6.24
N PRO A 291 11.69 -26.22 7.38
CA PRO A 291 10.51 -26.80 7.99
C PRO A 291 9.52 -25.70 8.42
N GLY A 292 8.23 -25.99 8.37
CA GLY A 292 7.18 -25.10 8.85
C GLY A 292 6.80 -25.35 10.30
N HIS A 293 6.41 -24.29 11.00
CA HIS A 293 6.01 -24.30 12.42
C HIS A 293 4.59 -23.79 12.64
N ALA A 294 4.06 -22.97 11.73
CA ALA A 294 2.74 -22.35 11.87
C ALA A 294 1.61 -23.39 11.80
N VAL A 295 0.57 -23.19 12.60
CA VAL A 295 -0.69 -23.94 12.45
C VAL A 295 -1.35 -23.55 11.14
N ALA A 296 -1.98 -24.52 10.46
CA ALA A 296 -2.68 -24.32 9.19
C ALA A 296 -3.96 -23.50 9.37
N ARG A 297 -3.81 -22.19 9.53
CA ARG A 297 -4.87 -21.22 9.76
C ARG A 297 -4.52 -19.89 9.12
N PRO A 298 -5.45 -19.23 8.38
CA PRO A 298 -5.21 -17.92 7.82
C PRO A 298 -5.29 -16.84 8.92
N TYR A 299 -4.38 -15.86 8.82
CA TYR A 299 -4.39 -14.64 9.62
C TYR A 299 -4.68 -13.47 8.70
N LEU A 300 -5.64 -12.62 9.06
CA LEU A 300 -6.01 -11.46 8.24
C LEU A 300 -4.83 -10.52 7.97
N HIS A 301 -4.05 -10.18 9.00
CA HIS A 301 -2.87 -9.33 8.85
C HIS A 301 -1.88 -9.90 7.83
N PHE A 302 -1.41 -11.12 8.05
CA PHE A 302 -0.42 -11.75 7.16
C PHE A 302 -0.98 -12.01 5.75
N THR A 303 -2.30 -12.19 5.64
CA THR A 303 -2.96 -12.28 4.34
C THR A 303 -2.85 -10.96 3.58
N VAL A 304 -3.12 -9.80 4.20
CA VAL A 304 -2.99 -8.50 3.54
C VAL A 304 -1.55 -8.18 3.18
N VAL A 305 -0.62 -8.47 4.09
CA VAL A 305 0.82 -8.28 3.86
C VAL A 305 1.30 -9.10 2.66
N ALA A 306 0.90 -10.37 2.57
CA ALA A 306 1.22 -11.21 1.42
C ALA A 306 0.57 -10.69 0.12
N LEU A 307 -0.70 -10.26 0.19
CA LEU A 307 -1.40 -9.70 -0.98
C LEU A 307 -0.71 -8.44 -1.51
N ASP A 308 -0.23 -7.55 -0.64
CA ASP A 308 0.48 -6.33 -1.03
C ASP A 308 1.82 -6.67 -1.71
N GLY A 309 2.64 -7.55 -1.14
CA GLY A 309 3.91 -7.97 -1.74
C GLY A 309 3.74 -8.69 -3.09
N ILE A 310 2.75 -9.59 -3.20
CA ILE A 310 2.46 -10.29 -4.46
C ILE A 310 1.95 -9.29 -5.53
N ASN A 311 1.24 -8.25 -5.14
CA ASN A 311 0.83 -7.19 -6.07
C ASN A 311 2.04 -6.47 -6.69
N ASP A 312 3.09 -6.21 -5.92
CA ASP A 312 4.34 -5.64 -6.45
C ASP A 312 5.04 -6.61 -7.40
N LEU A 313 5.06 -7.91 -7.07
CA LEU A 313 5.64 -8.97 -7.91
C LEU A 313 4.96 -9.06 -9.28
N THR A 314 3.65 -8.91 -9.33
CA THR A 314 2.84 -9.03 -10.54
C THR A 314 2.52 -7.69 -11.20
N SER A 315 3.12 -6.60 -10.74
CA SER A 315 2.92 -5.25 -11.25
C SER A 315 3.31 -5.14 -12.74
N GLN A 316 2.70 -4.20 -13.44
CA GLN A 316 3.03 -3.91 -14.84
C GLN A 316 4.52 -3.58 -14.99
N ARG A 317 5.09 -2.82 -14.07
CA ARG A 317 6.50 -2.41 -14.09
C ARG A 317 7.46 -3.59 -13.93
N THR A 318 7.13 -4.56 -13.06
CA THR A 318 7.92 -5.80 -12.91
C THR A 318 7.95 -6.60 -14.23
N ARG A 319 6.84 -6.64 -14.95
CA ARG A 319 6.73 -7.30 -16.26
C ARG A 319 7.44 -6.55 -17.37
N GLU A 320 7.27 -5.23 -17.45
CA GLU A 320 7.90 -4.39 -18.49
C GLU A 320 9.43 -4.41 -18.42
N LEU A 321 9.99 -4.46 -17.21
CA LEU A 321 11.43 -4.54 -16.98
C LEU A 321 11.99 -5.97 -17.01
N ASP A 322 11.13 -6.96 -17.25
CA ASP A 322 11.51 -8.39 -17.31
C ASP A 322 12.34 -8.85 -16.11
N LEU A 323 11.89 -8.48 -14.89
CA LEU A 323 12.66 -8.68 -13.66
C LEU A 323 12.76 -10.14 -13.23
N LEU A 324 11.88 -11.02 -13.69
CA LEU A 324 11.80 -12.41 -13.25
C LEU A 324 12.35 -13.35 -14.33
N ASP A 325 13.14 -14.33 -13.91
CA ASP A 325 13.55 -15.44 -14.77
C ASP A 325 12.38 -16.42 -15.03
N THR A 326 12.64 -17.47 -15.81
CA THR A 326 11.59 -18.44 -16.20
C THR A 326 11.00 -19.19 -15.01
N GLU A 327 11.84 -19.60 -14.05
CA GLU A 327 11.37 -20.37 -12.87
C GLU A 327 10.71 -19.44 -11.85
N GLN A 328 11.21 -18.22 -11.68
CA GLN A 328 10.56 -17.19 -10.87
C GLN A 328 9.19 -16.80 -11.43
N ARG A 329 8.99 -16.79 -12.76
CA ARG A 329 7.66 -16.58 -13.36
C ARG A 329 6.67 -17.68 -12.99
N ARG A 330 7.10 -18.95 -12.95
CA ARG A 330 6.26 -20.06 -12.47
C ARG A 330 5.85 -19.88 -11.00
N LEU A 331 6.80 -19.48 -10.14
CA LEU A 331 6.49 -19.15 -8.74
C LEU A 331 5.54 -17.96 -8.64
N ALA A 332 5.74 -16.92 -9.46
CA ALA A 332 4.86 -15.74 -9.50
C ALA A 332 3.44 -16.11 -9.96
N GLU A 333 3.28 -16.99 -10.95
CA GLU A 333 1.97 -17.51 -11.37
C GLU A 333 1.27 -18.28 -10.25
N ALA A 334 1.99 -19.13 -9.51
CA ALA A 334 1.46 -19.84 -8.36
C ALA A 334 1.04 -18.90 -7.23
N LEU A 335 1.81 -17.83 -6.98
CA LEU A 335 1.46 -16.77 -6.01
C LEU A 335 0.27 -15.94 -6.48
N GLN A 336 0.22 -15.56 -7.77
CA GLN A 336 -0.90 -14.83 -8.35
C GLN A 336 -2.22 -15.58 -8.24
N LEU A 337 -2.21 -16.90 -8.44
CA LEU A 337 -3.39 -17.73 -8.23
C LEU A 337 -3.88 -17.65 -6.77
N ARG A 338 -2.98 -17.81 -5.79
CA ARG A 338 -3.31 -17.74 -4.36
C ARG A 338 -3.84 -16.36 -3.99
N TRP A 339 -3.21 -15.34 -4.54
CA TRP A 339 -3.62 -13.94 -4.41
C TRP A 339 -5.06 -13.72 -4.91
N ASP A 340 -5.38 -14.17 -6.13
CA ASP A 340 -6.72 -14.05 -6.71
C ASP A 340 -7.78 -14.80 -5.88
N LEU A 341 -7.45 -15.99 -5.39
CA LEU A 341 -8.36 -16.82 -4.59
C LEU A 341 -8.64 -16.20 -3.21
N ALA A 342 -7.61 -15.76 -2.49
CA ALA A 342 -7.76 -15.11 -1.20
C ALA A 342 -8.53 -13.80 -1.31
N GLN A 343 -8.20 -12.97 -2.31
CA GLN A 343 -8.89 -11.71 -2.54
C GLN A 343 -10.38 -11.92 -2.83
N ARG A 344 -10.73 -12.85 -3.74
CA ARG A 344 -12.12 -13.18 -4.05
C ARG A 344 -12.87 -13.74 -2.86
N TYR A 345 -12.21 -14.59 -2.07
CA TYR A 345 -12.80 -15.12 -0.85
C TYR A 345 -13.19 -14.00 0.11
N TRP A 346 -12.24 -13.19 0.53
CA TRP A 346 -12.47 -12.13 1.52
C TRP A 346 -13.41 -11.03 1.01
N ALA A 347 -13.31 -10.65 -0.26
CA ALA A 347 -14.23 -9.69 -0.86
C ALA A 347 -15.67 -10.22 -0.93
N ALA A 348 -15.87 -11.53 -1.19
CA ALA A 348 -17.19 -12.14 -1.21
C ALA A 348 -17.79 -12.25 0.20
N VAL A 349 -16.96 -12.57 1.20
CA VAL A 349 -17.35 -12.67 2.62
C VAL A 349 -17.67 -11.27 3.18
N ALA A 350 -16.84 -10.28 2.90
CA ALA A 350 -17.03 -8.90 3.35
C ALA A 350 -18.35 -8.28 2.85
N ARG A 351 -18.79 -8.65 1.65
CA ARG A 351 -20.02 -8.18 0.98
C ARG A 351 -21.11 -9.25 0.92
N PHE A 352 -21.08 -10.23 1.82
CA PHE A 352 -22.06 -11.32 1.80
C PHE A 352 -23.46 -10.82 2.10
N GLY A 353 -24.45 -11.30 1.31
CA GLY A 353 -25.86 -10.92 1.46
C GLY A 353 -26.30 -9.81 0.50
N ASN A 354 -27.61 -9.53 0.52
CA ASN A 354 -28.25 -8.57 -0.40
C ASN A 354 -28.59 -7.22 0.27
N GLY A 355 -28.23 -7.05 1.52
CA GLY A 355 -28.54 -5.85 2.30
C GLY A 355 -27.31 -5.20 2.90
N ARG A 356 -27.27 -5.13 4.23
CA ARG A 356 -26.10 -4.67 4.96
C ARG A 356 -24.94 -5.64 4.75
N TRP A 357 -23.74 -5.12 4.51
CA TRP A 357 -22.55 -5.96 4.42
C TRP A 357 -22.09 -6.42 5.81
N PRO A 358 -21.58 -7.65 5.96
CA PRO A 358 -20.92 -8.06 7.21
C PRO A 358 -19.82 -7.10 7.63
N LEU A 359 -19.09 -6.49 6.67
CA LEU A 359 -18.04 -5.52 6.93
C LEU A 359 -18.53 -4.22 7.57
N GLU A 360 -19.81 -3.86 7.45
CA GLU A 360 -20.42 -2.71 8.13
C GLU A 360 -20.73 -2.99 9.61
N ASP A 361 -20.58 -4.24 10.05
CA ASP A 361 -20.75 -4.65 11.44
C ASP A 361 -19.41 -4.66 12.17
N ILE A 362 -18.96 -3.46 12.55
CA ILE A 362 -17.66 -3.23 13.22
C ILE A 362 -17.82 -3.41 14.73
N PRO A 363 -16.95 -4.17 15.41
CA PRO A 363 -15.70 -4.79 14.96
C PRO A 363 -15.89 -6.14 14.24
N TRP A 364 -14.97 -6.46 13.31
CA TRP A 364 -14.90 -7.75 12.67
C TRP A 364 -14.41 -8.83 13.63
N ARG A 365 -15.09 -9.99 13.59
CA ARG A 365 -14.72 -11.18 14.37
C ARG A 365 -14.04 -12.20 13.46
N THR A 366 -12.88 -12.66 13.87
CA THR A 366 -12.13 -13.74 13.20
C THR A 366 -12.67 -15.13 13.59
N SER A 367 -12.28 -16.17 12.86
CA SER A 367 -12.70 -17.55 13.12
C SER A 367 -12.24 -18.10 14.48
N ASP A 368 -11.24 -17.46 15.15
CA ASP A 368 -10.84 -17.78 16.53
C ASP A 368 -11.66 -17.03 17.60
N GLY A 369 -12.60 -16.21 17.18
CA GLY A 369 -13.42 -15.44 18.08
C GLY A 369 -12.80 -14.13 18.57
N GLU A 370 -11.62 -13.77 18.09
CA GLU A 370 -11.02 -12.46 18.39
C GLU A 370 -11.76 -11.35 17.62
N GLU A 371 -11.98 -10.23 18.29
CA GLU A 371 -12.70 -9.06 17.74
C GLU A 371 -11.80 -7.82 17.79
N SER A 372 -11.75 -7.06 16.69
CA SER A 372 -11.03 -5.79 16.66
C SER A 372 -11.50 -4.90 15.51
N ASP A 373 -11.53 -3.59 15.73
CA ASP A 373 -11.69 -2.59 14.66
C ASP A 373 -10.53 -2.68 13.66
N TYR A 374 -9.36 -3.13 14.09
CA TYR A 374 -8.22 -3.43 13.23
C TYR A 374 -8.57 -4.52 12.20
N PHE A 375 -9.23 -5.59 12.61
CA PHE A 375 -9.65 -6.64 11.67
C PHE A 375 -10.66 -6.13 10.64
N SER A 376 -11.59 -5.24 11.04
CA SER A 376 -12.48 -4.57 10.09
C SER A 376 -11.70 -3.75 9.06
N LEU A 377 -10.67 -3.02 9.49
CA LEU A 377 -9.80 -2.26 8.60
C LEU A 377 -9.03 -3.17 7.63
N ILE A 378 -8.51 -4.30 8.10
CA ILE A 378 -7.78 -5.26 7.28
C ILE A 378 -8.70 -5.94 6.24
N VAL A 379 -9.92 -6.33 6.62
CA VAL A 379 -10.91 -6.85 5.65
C VAL A 379 -11.29 -5.77 4.63
N SER A 380 -11.45 -4.51 5.07
CA SER A 380 -11.64 -3.36 4.16
C SER A 380 -10.47 -3.18 3.19
N ALA A 381 -9.23 -3.44 3.64
CA ALA A 381 -8.04 -3.36 2.80
C ALA A 381 -8.08 -4.41 1.67
N VAL A 382 -8.50 -5.66 1.96
CA VAL A 382 -8.67 -6.69 0.93
C VAL A 382 -9.79 -6.32 -0.04
N LEU A 383 -10.91 -5.81 0.48
CA LEU A 383 -12.00 -5.33 -0.36
C LEU A 383 -11.54 -4.22 -1.31
N MET A 384 -10.75 -3.27 -0.83
CA MET A 384 -10.22 -2.20 -1.68
C MET A 384 -9.31 -2.72 -2.79
N GLN A 385 -8.49 -3.73 -2.52
CA GLN A 385 -7.69 -4.39 -3.56
C GLN A 385 -8.58 -5.06 -4.61
N ASP A 386 -9.67 -5.71 -4.20
CA ASP A 386 -10.64 -6.31 -5.13
C ASP A 386 -11.31 -5.24 -6.02
N LEU A 387 -11.69 -4.12 -5.43
CA LEU A 387 -12.27 -3.00 -6.17
C LEU A 387 -11.29 -2.34 -7.16
N LEU A 388 -10.01 -2.24 -6.78
CA LEU A 388 -8.95 -1.74 -7.68
C LEU A 388 -8.77 -2.61 -8.92
N ASN A 389 -8.99 -3.92 -8.80
CA ASN A 389 -8.73 -4.89 -9.87
C ASN A 389 -9.95 -5.18 -10.76
N ARG A 390 -11.16 -4.79 -10.36
CA ARG A 390 -12.42 -5.20 -11.01
C ARG A 390 -13.29 -4.08 -11.52
N GLU A 391 -12.80 -2.87 -11.66
CA GLU A 391 -13.64 -1.70 -11.96
C GLU A 391 -14.74 -1.53 -10.91
N ALA A 392 -14.45 -0.75 -9.88
CA ALA A 392 -15.38 -0.47 -8.79
C ALA A 392 -16.65 0.20 -9.31
N ASN A 393 -17.79 -0.21 -8.74
CA ASN A 393 -19.04 0.50 -8.89
C ASN A 393 -19.07 1.64 -7.85
N ASP A 394 -19.65 2.79 -8.20
CA ASP A 394 -19.71 3.97 -7.33
C ASP A 394 -20.42 3.66 -5.99
N ASP A 395 -21.49 2.85 -6.00
CA ASP A 395 -22.20 2.47 -4.78
C ASP A 395 -21.31 1.68 -3.79
N ASP A 396 -20.44 0.79 -4.29
CA ASP A 396 -19.49 0.05 -3.47
C ASP A 396 -18.43 0.98 -2.87
N LEU A 397 -18.00 2.00 -3.62
CA LEU A 397 -17.04 3.00 -3.14
C LEU A 397 -17.65 3.93 -2.08
N ASP A 398 -18.89 4.35 -2.24
CA ASP A 398 -19.61 5.18 -1.25
C ASP A 398 -19.78 4.42 0.08
N ARG A 399 -20.09 3.12 0.00
CA ARG A 399 -20.15 2.27 1.19
C ARG A 399 -18.78 2.09 1.83
N ALA A 400 -17.73 1.88 1.03
CA ALA A 400 -16.36 1.79 1.53
C ALA A 400 -15.91 3.10 2.20
N ALA A 401 -16.24 4.27 1.61
CA ALA A 401 -15.97 5.57 2.21
C ALA A 401 -16.64 5.73 3.58
N THR A 402 -17.91 5.31 3.70
CA THR A 402 -18.65 5.32 4.96
C THR A 402 -17.99 4.41 6.00
N ILE A 403 -17.52 3.22 5.62
CA ILE A 403 -16.80 2.30 6.50
C ILE A 403 -15.47 2.94 6.96
N PHE A 404 -14.70 3.57 6.07
CA PHE A 404 -13.46 4.24 6.44
C PHE A 404 -13.68 5.42 7.39
N ASP A 405 -14.73 6.22 7.19
CA ASP A 405 -15.09 7.29 8.13
C ASP A 405 -15.43 6.73 9.53
N GLU A 406 -16.20 5.63 9.61
CA GLU A 406 -16.50 4.99 10.87
C GLU A 406 -15.26 4.40 11.54
N LEU A 407 -14.38 3.76 10.78
CA LEU A 407 -13.08 3.26 11.27
C LEU A 407 -12.20 4.41 11.78
N ALA A 408 -12.12 5.53 11.06
CA ALA A 408 -11.38 6.71 11.50
C ALA A 408 -11.94 7.31 12.80
N ARG A 409 -13.27 7.33 12.93
CA ARG A 409 -13.96 7.80 14.15
C ARG A 409 -13.66 6.89 15.32
N ARG A 410 -13.75 5.58 15.15
CA ARG A 410 -13.48 4.55 16.18
C ARG A 410 -12.00 4.51 16.54
N GLY A 411 -11.10 4.58 15.57
CA GLY A 411 -9.65 4.69 15.76
C GLY A 411 -9.17 6.07 16.24
N ARG A 412 -10.08 7.02 16.52
CA ARG A 412 -9.77 8.37 17.01
C ARG A 412 -8.82 9.16 16.11
N ILE A 413 -8.76 8.88 14.85
CA ILE A 413 -7.88 9.58 13.88
C ILE A 413 -8.15 11.10 13.87
N ILE A 414 -9.43 11.49 13.93
CA ILE A 414 -9.89 12.89 13.86
C ILE A 414 -10.20 13.51 15.23
N ARG A 415 -9.89 12.81 16.32
CA ARG A 415 -10.21 13.24 17.69
C ARG A 415 -9.02 13.06 18.61
N ARG A 416 -9.00 13.82 19.72
CA ARG A 416 -7.99 13.64 20.76
C ARG A 416 -8.28 12.38 21.57
N PHE A 417 -7.21 11.69 21.96
CA PHE A 417 -7.27 10.57 22.91
C PHE A 417 -7.37 11.07 24.34
N THR A 418 -8.12 10.33 25.14
CA THR A 418 -7.98 10.38 26.60
C THR A 418 -7.07 9.25 27.07
N ALA A 419 -6.51 9.35 28.28
CA ALA A 419 -5.54 8.37 28.79
C ALA A 419 -6.08 6.92 28.83
N GLU A 420 -7.39 6.77 29.04
CA GLU A 420 -8.09 5.47 29.18
C GLU A 420 -8.88 5.07 27.91
N ASP A 421 -8.67 5.77 26.78
CA ASP A 421 -9.39 5.45 25.54
C ASP A 421 -8.97 4.07 25.01
N PRO A 422 -9.91 3.11 24.86
CA PRO A 422 -9.58 1.76 24.39
C PRO A 422 -9.01 1.76 22.95
N ALA A 423 -9.32 2.77 22.13
CA ALA A 423 -8.78 2.90 20.78
C ALA A 423 -7.26 3.11 20.77
N ARG A 424 -6.67 3.55 21.89
CA ARG A 424 -5.23 3.72 22.03
C ARG A 424 -4.46 2.44 21.70
N THR A 425 -4.96 1.28 22.14
CA THR A 425 -4.29 -0.01 21.95
C THR A 425 -4.12 -0.39 20.48
N MET A 426 -4.92 0.13 19.57
CA MET A 426 -4.75 -0.09 18.13
C MET A 426 -3.54 0.64 17.55
N HIS A 427 -3.03 1.66 18.24
CA HIS A 427 -1.90 2.48 17.78
C HIS A 427 -0.62 2.25 18.58
N THR A 428 -0.75 2.04 19.88
CA THR A 428 0.37 1.82 20.79
C THR A 428 -0.07 1.05 22.04
N PRO A 429 0.51 -0.11 22.35
CA PRO A 429 1.59 -0.80 21.62
C PRO A 429 1.17 -1.36 20.26
N GLY A 430 -0.11 -1.48 19.96
CA GLY A 430 -0.67 -2.11 18.78
C GLY A 430 -1.53 -3.32 19.13
N VAL A 431 -2.14 -3.93 18.10
CA VAL A 431 -2.91 -5.18 18.23
C VAL A 431 -1.95 -6.36 18.22
N SER A 432 -2.05 -7.23 19.22
CA SER A 432 -1.20 -8.41 19.34
C SER A 432 -1.89 -9.64 18.74
N LEU A 433 -1.20 -10.32 17.84
CA LEU A 433 -1.64 -11.55 17.19
C LEU A 433 -0.88 -12.73 17.80
N ARG A 434 -1.59 -13.76 18.24
CA ARG A 434 -0.99 -14.97 18.81
C ARG A 434 -0.48 -15.89 17.70
N LEU A 435 0.83 -16.17 17.68
CA LEU A 435 1.47 -16.99 16.66
C LEU A 435 1.39 -18.49 17.03
N LEU A 436 0.22 -19.09 16.75
CA LEU A 436 -0.03 -20.48 17.14
C LEU A 436 0.95 -21.45 16.46
N GLY A 437 1.59 -22.28 17.26
CA GLY A 437 2.62 -23.23 16.86
C GLY A 437 4.03 -22.79 17.18
N SER A 438 4.23 -21.53 17.55
CA SER A 438 5.54 -21.03 17.97
C SER A 438 6.04 -21.67 19.27
N GLU A 439 5.12 -22.14 20.11
CA GLU A 439 5.40 -22.83 21.38
C GLU A 439 6.03 -24.23 21.22
N GLU A 440 6.00 -24.81 20.02
CA GLU A 440 6.61 -26.11 19.75
C GLU A 440 8.15 -26.09 19.71
N LEU A 441 8.75 -24.90 19.76
CA LEU A 441 10.20 -24.70 19.84
C LEU A 441 10.69 -24.55 21.30
N ASP A 442 10.07 -25.28 22.23
CA ASP A 442 10.41 -25.30 23.65
C ASP A 442 10.46 -23.88 24.29
N GLY A 443 9.62 -22.97 23.81
CA GLY A 443 9.55 -21.60 24.26
C GLY A 443 8.12 -21.11 24.54
N PRO A 444 7.95 -19.84 24.95
CA PRO A 444 6.63 -19.26 25.16
C PRO A 444 5.84 -19.13 23.85
N LEU A 445 4.50 -19.05 23.94
CA LEU A 445 3.69 -18.63 22.81
C LEU A 445 4.10 -17.22 22.40
N LEU A 446 4.43 -17.02 21.13
CA LEU A 446 4.86 -15.75 20.60
C LEU A 446 3.68 -14.88 20.16
N LEU A 447 3.92 -13.58 20.18
CA LEU A 447 3.05 -12.52 19.74
C LEU A 447 3.70 -11.73 18.61
N TRP A 448 2.88 -11.35 17.62
CA TRP A 448 3.21 -10.35 16.63
C TRP A 448 2.37 -9.11 16.89
N THR A 449 3.02 -7.96 17.10
CA THR A 449 2.31 -6.72 17.42
C THR A 449 2.27 -5.79 16.22
N VAL A 450 1.06 -5.37 15.83
CA VAL A 450 0.81 -4.50 14.68
C VAL A 450 0.30 -3.14 15.15
N SER A 451 0.94 -2.06 14.74
CA SER A 451 0.63 -0.67 15.14
C SER A 451 0.36 0.25 13.94
N ASP A 452 0.07 -0.33 12.79
CA ASP A 452 -0.06 0.31 11.47
C ASP A 452 -1.49 0.79 11.12
N TYR A 453 -2.40 0.83 12.10
CA TYR A 453 -3.80 1.21 11.88
C TYR A 453 -3.95 2.48 11.03
N ALA A 454 -3.24 3.55 11.39
CA ALA A 454 -3.35 4.83 10.71
C ALA A 454 -2.76 4.79 9.28
N THR A 455 -1.67 4.07 9.07
CA THR A 455 -1.04 3.95 7.73
C THR A 455 -1.85 3.06 6.79
N VAL A 456 -2.40 1.95 7.28
CA VAL A 456 -3.33 1.12 6.50
C VAL A 456 -4.56 1.94 6.10
N LEU A 457 -5.17 2.66 7.04
CA LEU A 457 -6.32 3.52 6.75
C LEU A 457 -5.97 4.58 5.69
N LEU A 458 -4.84 5.28 5.83
CA LEU A 458 -4.38 6.28 4.88
C LEU A 458 -4.16 5.69 3.47
N LYS A 459 -3.43 4.59 3.37
CA LYS A 459 -3.15 3.90 2.11
C LYS A 459 -4.44 3.53 1.39
N ARG A 460 -5.40 2.90 2.10
CA ARG A 460 -6.66 2.44 1.49
C ARG A 460 -7.59 3.59 1.16
N THR A 461 -7.62 4.65 1.96
CA THR A 461 -8.37 5.87 1.67
C THR A 461 -7.85 6.57 0.41
N LEU A 462 -6.52 6.67 0.22
CA LEU A 462 -5.91 7.21 -1.01
C LEU A 462 -6.24 6.34 -2.23
N GLN A 463 -6.21 5.02 -2.08
CA GLN A 463 -6.60 4.09 -3.14
C GLN A 463 -8.08 4.22 -3.52
N ALA A 464 -8.97 4.35 -2.53
CA ALA A 464 -10.40 4.58 -2.76
C ALA A 464 -10.65 5.94 -3.45
N ALA A 465 -9.96 7.00 -3.02
CA ALA A 465 -10.05 8.33 -3.64
C ALA A 465 -9.61 8.31 -5.11
N ARG A 466 -8.65 7.46 -5.45
CA ARG A 466 -8.19 7.25 -6.83
C ARG A 466 -9.26 6.62 -7.71
N LEU A 467 -10.04 5.68 -7.18
CA LEU A 467 -11.08 4.95 -7.91
C LEU A 467 -12.39 5.73 -8.03
N SER A 468 -12.63 6.69 -7.13
CA SER A 468 -13.92 7.37 -7.04
C SER A 468 -14.26 8.10 -8.34
N GLY A 469 -15.42 7.78 -8.92
CA GLY A 469 -16.02 8.42 -10.09
C GLY A 469 -16.76 9.71 -9.76
N THR A 470 -17.10 9.95 -8.48
CA THR A 470 -17.82 11.15 -8.03
C THR A 470 -16.89 12.11 -7.30
N ILE A 471 -17.12 13.42 -7.47
CA ILE A 471 -16.33 14.47 -6.81
C ILE A 471 -16.57 14.43 -5.30
N GLU A 472 -17.82 14.26 -4.90
CA GLU A 472 -18.26 14.26 -3.51
C GLU A 472 -17.54 13.18 -2.69
N THR A 473 -17.57 11.94 -3.13
CA THR A 473 -16.91 10.81 -2.46
C THR A 473 -15.39 10.97 -2.46
N ARG A 474 -14.82 11.49 -3.58
CA ARG A 474 -13.38 11.77 -3.64
C ARG A 474 -12.97 12.85 -2.65
N ASP A 475 -13.73 13.94 -2.54
CA ASP A 475 -13.43 15.03 -1.61
C ASP A 475 -13.55 14.56 -0.15
N GLN A 476 -14.57 13.74 0.17
CA GLN A 476 -14.72 13.11 1.48
C GLN A 476 -13.50 12.23 1.81
N LEU A 477 -13.10 11.33 0.91
CA LEU A 477 -11.94 10.47 1.08
C LEU A 477 -10.63 11.28 1.19
N MET A 478 -10.48 12.35 0.41
CA MET A 478 -9.30 13.22 0.50
C MET A 478 -9.25 14.02 1.81
N ALA A 479 -10.39 14.45 2.33
CA ALA A 479 -10.47 15.06 3.66
C ALA A 479 -10.07 14.07 4.77
N LEU A 480 -10.52 12.83 4.66
CA LEU A 480 -10.14 11.75 5.57
C LEU A 480 -8.63 11.42 5.48
N ALA A 481 -8.10 11.28 4.25
CA ALA A 481 -6.67 11.06 4.03
C ALA A 481 -5.82 12.19 4.66
N GLN A 482 -6.25 13.44 4.50
CA GLN A 482 -5.61 14.60 5.10
C GLN A 482 -5.60 14.54 6.64
N ALA A 483 -6.76 14.21 7.26
CA ALA A 483 -6.85 14.08 8.70
C ALA A 483 -5.97 12.92 9.22
N THR A 484 -5.90 11.83 8.48
CA THR A 484 -5.06 10.68 8.84
C THR A 484 -3.56 11.02 8.71
N MET A 485 -3.17 11.77 7.70
CA MET A 485 -1.79 12.27 7.59
C MET A 485 -1.44 13.26 8.71
N ASP A 486 -2.37 14.18 9.07
CA ASP A 486 -2.18 15.08 10.20
C ASP A 486 -1.98 14.30 11.53
N HIS A 487 -2.69 13.19 11.73
CA HIS A 487 -2.49 12.29 12.87
C HIS A 487 -1.10 11.64 12.86
N LEU A 488 -0.63 11.16 11.70
CA LEU A 488 0.71 10.60 11.55
C LEU A 488 1.79 11.68 11.76
N ASP A 489 1.62 12.90 11.26
CA ASP A 489 2.55 14.01 11.46
C ASP A 489 2.71 14.38 12.95
N LEU A 490 1.67 14.19 13.77
CA LEU A 490 1.78 14.36 15.22
C LEU A 490 2.62 13.25 15.88
N ARG A 491 2.79 12.10 15.24
CA ARG A 491 3.63 10.98 15.70
C ARG A 491 5.06 11.03 15.14
N ALA A 492 5.42 12.02 14.32
CA ALA A 492 6.79 12.20 13.87
C ALA A 492 7.65 12.79 14.99
N PHE A 493 8.89 12.31 15.13
CA PHE A 493 9.89 12.91 16.01
C PHE A 493 10.12 14.37 15.63
N ARG A 494 10.22 15.26 16.63
CA ARG A 494 10.47 16.70 16.43
C ARG A 494 11.86 17.12 16.84
N GLU A 495 12.55 16.29 17.60
CA GLU A 495 13.87 16.58 18.17
C GLU A 495 14.77 15.34 18.06
N GLY A 496 16.07 15.54 18.12
CA GLY A 496 17.06 14.48 18.07
C GLY A 496 17.38 13.97 16.64
N PRO A 497 18.21 12.92 16.53
CA PRO A 497 18.66 12.38 15.25
C PRO A 497 17.53 11.79 14.39
N ALA A 498 16.45 11.33 15.02
CA ALA A 498 15.28 10.75 14.36
C ALA A 498 14.25 11.79 13.91
N THR A 499 14.53 13.10 14.04
CA THR A 499 13.60 14.17 13.65
C THR A 499 13.04 13.96 12.24
N GLY A 500 11.70 13.95 12.10
CA GLY A 500 11.02 13.74 10.83
C GLY A 500 10.80 12.27 10.45
N LEU A 501 11.23 11.32 11.30
CA LEU A 501 10.90 9.89 11.20
C LEU A 501 9.80 9.52 12.20
N TRP A 502 9.28 8.32 12.16
CA TRP A 502 8.25 7.77 13.04
C TRP A 502 8.84 6.62 13.88
N ASP A 503 8.34 6.33 15.04
CA ASP A 503 7.14 6.74 15.71
C ASP A 503 7.46 7.40 17.07
N ASP A 504 6.99 8.62 17.30
CA ASP A 504 6.94 9.23 18.63
C ASP A 504 5.49 9.30 19.12
N PRO A 505 5.00 8.29 19.85
CA PRO A 505 3.63 8.26 20.33
C PRO A 505 3.38 9.25 21.49
N SER A 506 4.42 9.83 22.09
CA SER A 506 4.34 10.63 23.32
C SER A 506 3.39 11.82 23.23
N ARG A 507 3.32 12.45 22.06
CA ARG A 507 2.51 13.66 21.84
C ARG A 507 1.01 13.41 21.73
N ILE A 508 0.62 12.21 21.34
CA ILE A 508 -0.80 11.81 21.19
C ILE A 508 -1.22 10.95 22.38
N PHE A 509 -0.39 9.97 22.75
CA PHE A 509 -0.75 8.93 23.69
C PHE A 509 -0.08 9.08 25.06
N GLY A 510 0.93 9.97 25.19
CA GLY A 510 1.73 10.10 26.40
C GLY A 510 2.71 8.94 26.60
N GLY A 511 3.87 9.22 27.22
CA GLY A 511 4.84 8.25 27.70
C GLY A 511 5.44 7.35 26.65
N SER A 512 6.49 7.80 25.97
CA SER A 512 7.45 6.93 25.28
C SER A 512 8.85 7.40 25.64
N ASP A 513 9.68 6.46 26.09
CA ASP A 513 11.09 6.74 26.40
C ASP A 513 12.02 6.36 25.22
N SER A 514 11.46 5.92 24.07
CA SER A 514 12.26 5.55 22.92
C SER A 514 12.59 6.77 22.07
N HIS A 515 13.88 7.01 21.86
CA HIS A 515 14.41 8.04 20.96
C HIS A 515 14.81 7.46 19.59
N LEU A 516 14.58 6.15 19.38
CA LEU A 516 14.92 5.46 18.13
C LEU A 516 13.71 5.38 17.21
N PRO A 517 13.90 5.54 15.90
CA PRO A 517 12.81 5.43 14.94
C PRO A 517 12.28 4.00 14.84
N SER A 518 10.99 3.86 14.55
CA SER A 518 10.36 2.62 14.11
C SER A 518 10.43 2.57 12.58
N TRP A 519 11.26 1.71 12.03
CA TRP A 519 11.30 1.52 10.58
C TRP A 519 10.01 0.92 10.07
N TYR A 520 9.36 0.07 10.87
CA TYR A 520 8.02 -0.46 10.62
C TYR A 520 7.00 0.63 10.26
N LEU A 521 6.90 1.68 11.07
CA LEU A 521 5.94 2.75 10.81
C LEU A 521 6.46 3.76 9.78
N THR A 522 7.76 4.07 9.78
CA THR A 522 8.37 5.02 8.84
C THR A 522 8.23 4.55 7.40
N GLU A 523 8.51 3.28 7.12
CA GLU A 523 8.38 2.70 5.80
C GLU A 523 6.92 2.75 5.30
N ARG A 524 5.97 2.37 6.12
CA ARG A 524 4.53 2.40 5.78
C ARG A 524 4.00 3.81 5.53
N VAL A 525 4.53 4.81 6.22
CA VAL A 525 4.23 6.23 5.91
C VAL A 525 4.84 6.62 4.56
N VAL A 526 6.07 6.21 4.24
CA VAL A 526 6.68 6.43 2.92
C VAL A 526 5.86 5.77 1.82
N GLU A 527 5.37 4.56 2.03
CA GLU A 527 4.49 3.86 1.10
C GLU A 527 3.18 4.64 0.84
N CYS A 528 2.59 5.24 1.89
CA CYS A 528 1.44 6.14 1.74
C CYS A 528 1.79 7.38 0.91
N MET A 529 2.97 7.96 1.10
CA MET A 529 3.44 9.11 0.31
C MET A 529 3.64 8.74 -1.16
N VAL A 530 4.16 7.55 -1.46
CA VAL A 530 4.30 7.01 -2.82
C VAL A 530 2.92 6.81 -3.45
N THR A 531 1.97 6.24 -2.70
CA THR A 531 0.58 6.06 -3.14
C THR A 531 -0.08 7.40 -3.47
N ALA A 532 0.11 8.43 -2.63
CA ALA A 532 -0.38 9.78 -2.89
C ALA A 532 0.29 10.42 -4.12
N ALA A 533 1.61 10.24 -4.30
CA ALA A 533 2.33 10.76 -5.45
C ALA A 533 1.80 10.17 -6.77
N ARG A 534 1.51 8.88 -6.80
CA ARG A 534 0.89 8.21 -7.95
C ARG A 534 -0.50 8.77 -8.25
N MET A 535 -1.34 8.94 -7.21
CA MET A 535 -2.68 9.49 -7.37
C MET A 535 -2.65 10.91 -7.96
N TYR A 536 -1.71 11.78 -7.55
CA TYR A 536 -1.63 13.16 -8.05
C TYR A 536 -1.10 13.28 -9.47
N ARG A 537 -0.49 12.25 -10.03
CA ARG A 537 -0.04 12.20 -11.43
C ARG A 537 -1.13 11.76 -12.39
N GLU A 538 -2.20 11.15 -11.89
CA GLU A 538 -3.32 10.76 -12.74
C GLU A 538 -4.09 11.98 -13.22
N PRO A 539 -4.66 11.90 -14.44
CA PRO A 539 -5.51 12.98 -14.95
C PRO A 539 -6.68 13.20 -13.97
N PRO A 540 -7.13 14.46 -13.80
CA PRO A 540 -8.26 14.75 -12.94
C PRO A 540 -9.50 13.98 -13.41
N LEU A 541 -10.36 13.59 -12.47
CA LEU A 541 -11.62 12.90 -12.77
C LEU A 541 -12.40 13.70 -13.80
N ARG A 542 -12.82 13.04 -14.86
CA ARG A 542 -13.85 13.54 -15.74
C ARG A 542 -15.19 13.21 -15.07
N ALA A 543 -15.82 14.20 -14.43
CA ALA A 543 -17.19 13.99 -13.96
C ALA A 543 -18.04 13.64 -15.19
N PRO A 544 -18.80 12.51 -15.18
CA PRO A 544 -19.55 12.05 -16.34
C PRO A 544 -20.46 13.13 -16.96
N ASN A 545 -20.96 14.03 -16.10
CA ASN A 545 -21.85 15.13 -16.50
C ASN A 545 -21.11 16.46 -16.77
N SER A 546 -19.79 16.55 -16.58
CA SER A 546 -19.09 17.83 -16.70
C SER A 546 -19.01 18.32 -18.15
N VAL A 547 -18.92 17.41 -19.12
CA VAL A 547 -18.97 17.76 -20.55
C VAL A 547 -20.37 18.27 -20.91
N THR A 548 -21.43 17.54 -20.50
CA THR A 548 -22.83 17.96 -20.74
C THR A 548 -23.10 19.30 -20.06
N ARG A 549 -22.71 19.49 -18.81
CA ARG A 549 -22.86 20.72 -18.06
C ARG A 549 -22.07 21.89 -18.68
N ALA A 550 -20.84 21.61 -19.16
CA ALA A 550 -20.06 22.62 -19.88
C ALA A 550 -20.74 23.05 -21.16
N MET A 551 -21.32 22.12 -21.93
CA MET A 551 -22.09 22.41 -23.15
C MET A 551 -23.34 23.23 -22.84
N GLU A 552 -24.10 22.88 -21.79
CA GLU A 552 -25.29 23.61 -21.36
C GLU A 552 -24.94 25.05 -20.99
N LEU A 553 -23.95 25.27 -20.12
CA LEU A 553 -23.49 26.59 -19.68
C LEU A 553 -22.92 27.41 -20.85
N LEU A 554 -22.18 26.75 -21.75
CA LEU A 554 -21.63 27.40 -22.94
C LEU A 554 -22.75 27.89 -23.86
N THR A 555 -23.76 27.05 -24.10
CA THR A 555 -24.93 27.40 -24.92
C THR A 555 -25.71 28.56 -24.32
N GLU A 556 -25.94 28.56 -23.02
CA GLU A 556 -26.63 29.61 -22.28
C GLU A 556 -25.86 30.95 -22.36
N ALA A 557 -24.54 30.89 -22.09
CA ALA A 557 -23.67 32.05 -22.14
C ALA A 557 -23.57 32.66 -23.56
N GLU A 558 -23.51 31.84 -24.60
CA GLU A 558 -23.52 32.28 -26.00
C GLU A 558 -24.84 32.93 -26.36
N HIS A 559 -25.96 32.42 -25.88
CA HIS A 559 -27.27 33.02 -26.09
C HIS A 559 -27.37 34.41 -25.44
N LEU A 560 -26.88 34.54 -24.21
CA LEU A 560 -26.83 35.83 -23.51
C LEU A 560 -25.86 36.80 -24.17
N LEU A 561 -24.67 36.35 -24.59
CA LEU A 561 -23.69 37.17 -25.31
C LEU A 561 -24.30 37.75 -26.59
N ASN A 562 -24.96 36.91 -27.42
CA ASN A 562 -25.60 37.33 -28.64
C ASN A 562 -26.73 38.36 -28.39
N ARG A 563 -27.50 38.17 -27.32
CA ARG A 563 -28.55 39.10 -26.92
C ARG A 563 -27.96 40.46 -26.51
N GLU A 564 -26.95 40.49 -25.65
CA GLU A 564 -26.29 41.71 -25.19
C GLU A 564 -25.57 42.43 -26.34
N MET A 565 -25.00 41.70 -27.31
CA MET A 565 -24.40 42.27 -28.52
C MET A 565 -25.44 42.97 -29.43
N LEU A 566 -26.66 42.44 -29.52
CA LEU A 566 -27.76 43.02 -30.30
C LEU A 566 -28.40 44.24 -29.62
N GLU A 567 -28.38 44.29 -28.29
CA GLU A 567 -28.99 45.35 -27.50
C GLU A 567 -28.05 46.53 -27.20
N LEU A 568 -26.74 46.40 -27.51
CA LEU A 568 -25.78 47.49 -27.42
C LEU A 568 -26.10 48.59 -28.42
N SER A 569 -26.56 49.73 -27.92
CA SER A 569 -26.78 50.95 -28.75
C SER A 569 -25.42 51.61 -29.05
N GLU A 570 -25.39 52.43 -30.15
CA GLU A 570 -24.19 53.17 -30.57
C GLU A 570 -23.69 54.20 -29.55
N THR A 571 -24.44 54.43 -28.47
CA THR A 571 -24.13 55.39 -27.40
C THR A 571 -23.48 54.75 -26.17
N ASP A 572 -23.48 53.43 -26.03
CA ASP A 572 -22.91 52.76 -24.90
C ASP A 572 -21.41 52.45 -25.08
N VAL A 573 -20.69 53.23 -24.43
CA VAL A 573 -19.27 53.46 -24.24
C VAL A 573 -18.38 52.20 -24.13
N SER A 574 -17.14 52.35 -24.55
CA SER A 574 -15.98 51.44 -24.58
C SER A 574 -15.87 50.35 -23.51
N ALA A 575 -16.44 50.53 -22.32
CA ALA A 575 -16.38 49.57 -21.23
C ALA A 575 -17.26 48.31 -21.47
N GLY A 576 -18.49 48.48 -21.97
CA GLY A 576 -19.39 47.36 -22.30
C GLY A 576 -18.85 46.50 -23.44
N ARG A 577 -18.25 47.13 -24.47
CA ARG A 577 -17.61 46.41 -25.59
C ARG A 577 -16.38 45.59 -25.13
N THR A 578 -15.61 46.11 -24.17
CA THR A 578 -14.45 45.41 -23.63
C THR A 578 -14.88 44.20 -22.81
N ALA A 579 -15.92 44.31 -22.00
CA ALA A 579 -16.47 43.21 -21.22
C ALA A 579 -17.06 42.10 -22.10
N LEU A 580 -17.82 42.48 -23.17
CA LEU A 580 -18.34 41.50 -24.14
C LEU A 580 -17.22 40.77 -24.90
N ALA A 581 -16.16 41.49 -25.32
CA ALA A 581 -15.01 40.87 -25.97
C ALA A 581 -14.26 39.91 -25.05
N LEU A 582 -14.18 40.20 -23.73
CA LEU A 582 -13.58 39.33 -22.76
C LEU A 582 -14.44 38.08 -22.51
N ALA A 583 -15.76 38.25 -22.42
CA ALA A 583 -16.69 37.12 -22.30
C ALA A 583 -16.61 36.20 -23.54
N GLU A 584 -16.60 36.77 -24.75
CA GLU A 584 -16.43 36.04 -26.01
C GLU A 584 -15.11 35.24 -26.03
N GLN A 585 -14.00 35.86 -25.64
CA GLN A 585 -12.70 35.17 -25.56
C GLN A 585 -12.71 34.00 -24.56
N ARG A 586 -13.40 34.15 -23.42
CA ARG A 586 -13.54 33.06 -22.43
C ARG A 586 -14.41 31.92 -22.96
N LEU A 587 -15.50 32.22 -23.63
CA LEU A 587 -16.37 31.21 -24.23
C LEU A 587 -15.67 30.44 -25.35
N GLU A 588 -14.89 31.11 -26.20
CA GLU A 588 -14.08 30.44 -27.22
C GLU A 588 -13.04 29.50 -26.59
N ARG A 589 -12.40 29.95 -25.51
CA ARG A 589 -11.45 29.10 -24.77
C ARG A 589 -12.16 27.94 -24.05
N ALA A 590 -13.35 28.13 -23.49
CA ALA A 590 -14.17 27.07 -22.90
C ALA A 590 -14.51 26.02 -23.96
N ARG A 591 -14.90 26.43 -25.17
CA ARG A 591 -15.23 25.56 -26.30
C ARG A 591 -14.03 24.67 -26.69
N THR A 592 -12.82 25.24 -26.76
CA THR A 592 -11.60 24.47 -27.10
C THR A 592 -11.18 23.46 -26.02
N LEU A 593 -11.59 23.68 -24.77
CA LEU A 593 -11.19 22.84 -23.63
C LEU A 593 -12.26 21.81 -23.23
N ILE A 594 -13.44 21.83 -23.85
CA ILE A 594 -14.61 21.06 -23.40
C ILE A 594 -14.34 19.53 -23.34
N ASP A 595 -13.61 19.01 -24.31
CA ASP A 595 -13.30 17.59 -24.41
C ASP A 595 -12.09 17.16 -23.54
N GLU A 596 -11.08 18.04 -23.41
CA GLU A 596 -9.86 17.73 -22.70
C GLU A 596 -9.92 18.11 -21.21
N ARG A 597 -10.57 19.24 -20.89
CA ARG A 597 -10.64 19.83 -19.54
C ARG A 597 -12.03 20.38 -19.23
N PRO A 598 -13.07 19.51 -19.18
CA PRO A 598 -14.45 19.94 -19.02
C PRO A 598 -14.70 20.78 -17.76
N GLY A 599 -14.04 20.49 -16.62
CA GLY A 599 -14.13 21.30 -15.41
C GLY A 599 -13.61 22.74 -15.59
N THR A 600 -12.55 22.94 -16.37
CA THR A 600 -12.05 24.28 -16.74
C THR A 600 -13.03 24.98 -17.69
N ALA A 601 -13.62 24.23 -18.62
CA ALA A 601 -14.65 24.77 -19.51
C ALA A 601 -15.90 25.24 -18.75
N VAL A 602 -16.39 24.46 -17.76
CA VAL A 602 -17.47 24.86 -16.83
C VAL A 602 -17.11 26.15 -16.10
N SER A 603 -15.90 26.25 -15.54
CA SER A 603 -15.49 27.45 -14.81
C SER A 603 -15.44 28.70 -15.70
N LEU A 604 -14.91 28.59 -16.93
CA LEU A 604 -14.83 29.69 -17.88
C LEU A 604 -16.22 30.12 -18.37
N ALA A 605 -17.10 29.17 -18.68
CA ALA A 605 -18.48 29.45 -19.10
C ALA A 605 -19.28 30.09 -17.96
N SER A 606 -19.15 29.63 -16.73
CA SER A 606 -19.79 30.21 -15.55
C SER A 606 -19.31 31.65 -15.28
N GLN A 607 -18.02 31.93 -15.43
CA GLN A 607 -17.49 33.28 -15.29
C GLN A 607 -18.01 34.22 -16.37
N ALA A 608 -18.08 33.75 -17.62
CA ALA A 608 -18.67 34.54 -18.71
C ALA A 608 -20.15 34.82 -18.45
N LEU A 609 -20.92 33.84 -17.98
CA LEU A 609 -22.33 34.02 -17.58
C LEU A 609 -22.49 35.11 -16.52
N MET A 610 -21.71 35.07 -15.46
CA MET A 610 -21.77 36.07 -14.36
C MET A 610 -21.50 37.47 -14.89
N GLU A 611 -20.50 37.66 -15.76
CA GLU A 611 -20.18 38.96 -16.35
C GLU A 611 -21.28 39.47 -17.30
N LEU A 612 -21.88 38.58 -18.08
CA LEU A 612 -23.00 38.92 -18.96
C LEU A 612 -24.26 39.30 -18.17
N ASP A 613 -24.54 38.60 -17.06
CA ASP A 613 -25.63 38.96 -16.16
C ASP A 613 -25.41 40.33 -15.51
N GLU A 614 -24.19 40.63 -15.05
CA GLU A 614 -23.84 41.94 -14.49
C GLU A 614 -24.06 43.07 -15.53
N LEU A 615 -23.68 42.85 -16.79
CA LEU A 615 -23.93 43.80 -17.90
C LEU A 615 -25.43 44.00 -18.17
N ALA A 616 -26.20 42.91 -18.19
CA ALA A 616 -27.63 42.95 -18.37
C ALA A 616 -28.33 43.72 -17.24
N TYR A 617 -27.92 43.51 -15.99
CA TYR A 617 -28.43 44.25 -14.83
C TYR A 617 -28.08 45.74 -14.90
N ALA A 618 -26.84 46.10 -15.23
CA ALA A 618 -26.41 47.49 -15.35
C ALA A 618 -27.21 48.24 -16.44
N ARG A 619 -27.49 47.59 -17.55
CA ARG A 619 -28.33 48.15 -18.62
C ARG A 619 -29.78 48.34 -18.18
N LEU A 620 -30.39 47.37 -17.50
CA LEU A 620 -31.75 47.46 -16.96
C LEU A 620 -31.89 48.59 -15.93
N ASP A 621 -30.88 48.84 -15.13
CA ASP A 621 -30.86 49.97 -14.18
C ASP A 621 -30.72 51.33 -14.90
N ALA A 622 -29.92 51.42 -15.96
CA ALA A 622 -29.80 52.61 -16.77
C ALA A 622 -31.14 52.98 -17.44
N THR A 623 -31.85 52.00 -18.02
CA THR A 623 -33.16 52.19 -18.66
C THR A 623 -34.30 52.50 -17.68
N ARG A 624 -34.18 52.18 -16.38
CA ARG A 624 -35.13 52.58 -15.33
C ARG A 624 -34.89 53.97 -14.77
N SER A 625 -33.72 54.52 -15.00
CA SER A 625 -33.29 55.84 -14.50
C SER A 625 -33.54 56.97 -15.53
N GLU A 626 -33.90 56.62 -16.76
CA GLU A 626 -34.49 57.50 -17.76
C GLU A 626 -36.03 57.53 -17.71
#